data_78ddd6115def481cc4ab8258c8fd8066
#
_entry.id   78ddd6115def481cc4ab8258c8fd8066
#
_cell.length_a   1.000
_cell.length_b   1.000
_cell.length_c   1.000
_cell.angle_alpha   90.00
_cell.angle_beta   90.00
_cell.angle_gamma   90.00
#
_symmetry.space_group_name_H-M   'P 1'
#
loop_
_entity.id
_entity.type
_entity.pdbx_description
1 polymer ?
#
loop_
_entity_poly.entity_id
_entity_poly.type
_entity_poly.pdbx_seq_one_letter_code
_entity_poly.pdbx_strand_id
1 'polypeptide(L)'
;MKVLIVSNDSAGAEIISSWVRLHSNNTYDFILGPPAEKIFKRKLLLITNNSSDNLENLIQDFDLVITGTSQTSDLEKRAIFLSKKYNIKVISILDYWVNFASRFIFNNDLIYPDEIWVTDKYSLANAKEELTGANILLKNNPYIEELLLNKISKSIDRIGVNILYVCQPYNEDNLTDIEAL
;
A
#
# COMPACT_ATOMS: atom_id res chain seq x y z
N MET A 1 2.32 -20.02 4.47
CA MET A 1 1.18 -19.19 4.86
C MET A 1 0.45 -18.76 3.61
N LYS A 2 -0.88 -18.80 3.63
CA LYS A 2 -1.74 -18.33 2.53
C LYS A 2 -2.08 -16.86 2.75
N VAL A 3 -1.71 -16.00 1.82
CA VAL A 3 -1.84 -14.54 1.96
C VAL A 3 -2.70 -13.97 0.83
N LEU A 4 -3.75 -13.25 1.18
CA LEU A 4 -4.53 -12.46 0.24
C LEU A 4 -3.99 -11.03 0.19
N ILE A 5 -3.65 -10.57 -1.00
CA ILE A 5 -3.25 -9.19 -1.26
C ILE A 5 -4.43 -8.43 -1.86
N VAL A 6 -4.80 -7.31 -1.22
CA VAL A 6 -5.86 -6.42 -1.71
C VAL A 6 -5.28 -5.02 -1.85
N SER A 7 -5.23 -4.50 -3.08
CA SER A 7 -4.62 -3.19 -3.34
C SER A 7 -5.25 -2.50 -4.55
N ASN A 8 -5.47 -1.20 -4.46
CA ASN A 8 -6.08 -0.42 -5.53
C ASN A 8 -5.11 0.58 -6.16
N ASP A 9 -4.40 1.39 -5.36
CA ASP A 9 -3.57 2.47 -5.86
C ASP A 9 -2.12 2.06 -6.19
N SER A 10 -1.37 3.01 -6.77
CA SER A 10 -0.02 2.73 -7.25
C SER A 10 1.03 2.68 -6.15
N ALA A 11 0.94 3.56 -5.15
CA ALA A 11 2.00 3.69 -4.15
C ALA A 11 2.00 2.48 -3.19
N GLY A 12 0.84 2.11 -2.66
CA GLY A 12 0.69 0.89 -1.88
C GLY A 12 1.08 -0.36 -2.66
N ALA A 13 0.71 -0.43 -3.94
CA ALA A 13 1.07 -1.56 -4.81
C ALA A 13 2.58 -1.74 -5.01
N GLU A 14 3.36 -0.64 -5.14
CA GLU A 14 4.82 -0.72 -5.25
C GLU A 14 5.45 -1.32 -3.99
N ILE A 15 4.99 -0.91 -2.81
CA ILE A 15 5.50 -1.40 -1.53
C ILE A 15 5.09 -2.86 -1.31
N ILE A 16 3.79 -3.18 -1.50
CA ILE A 16 3.26 -4.52 -1.24
C ILE A 16 3.84 -5.55 -2.24
N SER A 17 3.96 -5.21 -3.51
CA SER A 17 4.56 -6.11 -4.50
C SER A 17 6.02 -6.42 -4.22
N SER A 18 6.78 -5.45 -3.69
CA SER A 18 8.14 -5.68 -3.20
C SER A 18 8.14 -6.60 -1.97
N TRP A 19 7.21 -6.39 -1.03
CA TRP A 19 7.06 -7.27 0.11
C TRP A 19 6.78 -8.73 -0.31
N VAL A 20 5.89 -8.93 -1.28
CA VAL A 20 5.60 -10.27 -1.84
C VAL A 20 6.86 -10.92 -2.41
N ARG A 21 7.67 -10.18 -3.16
CA ARG A 21 8.95 -10.68 -3.72
C ARG A 21 9.95 -11.08 -2.65
N LEU A 22 10.05 -10.27 -1.59
CA LEU A 22 10.96 -10.56 -0.46
C LEU A 22 10.50 -11.73 0.40
N HIS A 23 9.21 -12.11 0.33
CA HIS A 23 8.60 -13.19 1.11
C HIS A 23 8.07 -14.34 0.24
N SER A 24 8.83 -14.74 -0.77
CA SER A 24 8.45 -15.71 -1.80
C SER A 24 8.06 -17.11 -1.29
N ASN A 25 8.31 -17.43 -0.03
CA ASN A 25 7.94 -18.72 0.59
C ASN A 25 6.45 -18.83 0.95
N ASN A 26 5.66 -17.78 0.78
CA ASN A 26 4.22 -17.81 0.98
C ASN A 26 3.47 -18.11 -0.33
N THR A 27 2.22 -18.51 -0.19
CA THR A 27 1.29 -18.62 -1.33
C THR A 27 0.41 -17.38 -1.37
N TYR A 28 0.23 -16.80 -2.54
CA TYR A 28 -0.46 -15.52 -2.71
C TYR A 28 -1.62 -15.62 -3.68
N ASP A 29 -2.74 -14.99 -3.30
CA ASP A 29 -3.81 -14.62 -4.20
C ASP A 29 -4.02 -13.10 -4.17
N PHE A 30 -4.63 -12.56 -5.22
CA PHE A 30 -4.70 -11.13 -5.45
C PHE A 30 -6.11 -10.67 -5.79
N ILE A 31 -6.51 -9.53 -5.21
CA ILE A 31 -7.66 -8.73 -5.65
C ILE A 31 -7.15 -7.29 -5.80
N LEU A 32 -6.95 -6.89 -7.05
CA LEU A 32 -6.24 -5.64 -7.39
C LEU A 32 -7.12 -4.73 -8.23
N GLY A 33 -7.19 -3.47 -7.83
CA GLY A 33 -7.72 -2.40 -8.68
C GLY A 33 -6.79 -2.11 -9.87
N PRO A 34 -7.28 -1.41 -10.91
CA PRO A 34 -6.54 -1.24 -12.17
C PRO A 34 -5.14 -0.64 -12.04
N PRO A 35 -4.88 0.39 -11.22
CA PRO A 35 -3.52 0.92 -11.04
C PRO A 35 -2.59 -0.12 -10.40
N ALA A 36 -3.05 -0.79 -9.33
CA ALA A 36 -2.27 -1.79 -8.63
C ALA A 36 -1.97 -3.01 -9.52
N GLU A 37 -2.97 -3.48 -10.28
CA GLU A 37 -2.82 -4.65 -11.16
C GLU A 37 -1.67 -4.48 -12.16
N LYS A 38 -1.53 -3.29 -12.75
CA LYS A 38 -0.43 -3.00 -13.69
C LYS A 38 0.94 -3.13 -13.02
N ILE A 39 1.06 -2.67 -11.79
CA ILE A 39 2.30 -2.72 -11.02
C ILE A 39 2.65 -4.17 -10.65
N PHE A 40 1.67 -4.89 -10.11
CA PHE A 40 1.87 -6.30 -9.74
C PHE A 40 2.24 -7.16 -10.94
N LYS A 41 1.56 -7.01 -12.10
CA LYS A 41 1.90 -7.70 -13.34
C LYS A 41 3.32 -7.38 -13.83
N ARG A 42 3.76 -6.13 -13.71
CA ARG A 42 5.14 -5.72 -14.05
C ARG A 42 6.19 -6.37 -13.17
N LYS A 43 5.91 -6.51 -11.86
CA LYS A 43 6.88 -6.95 -10.87
C LYS A 43 6.89 -8.46 -10.62
N LEU A 44 5.75 -9.13 -10.73
CA LEU A 44 5.60 -10.55 -10.41
C LEU A 44 5.42 -11.46 -11.65
N LEU A 45 5.31 -10.90 -12.84
CA LEU A 45 5.21 -11.55 -14.14
C LEU A 45 3.94 -12.42 -14.33
N LEU A 46 3.64 -13.31 -13.39
CA LEU A 46 2.48 -14.21 -13.46
C LEU A 46 1.65 -14.04 -12.18
N ILE A 47 0.51 -13.37 -12.32
CA ILE A 47 -0.50 -13.24 -11.27
C ILE A 47 -1.88 -13.51 -11.86
N THR A 48 -2.75 -14.14 -11.05
CA THR A 48 -4.19 -14.20 -11.33
C THR A 48 -4.86 -13.18 -10.44
N ASN A 49 -5.50 -12.16 -11.05
CA ASN A 49 -6.28 -11.18 -10.32
C ASN A 49 -7.72 -11.68 -10.20
N ASN A 50 -8.20 -11.89 -8.98
CA ASN A 50 -9.56 -12.32 -8.72
C ASN A 50 -10.52 -11.12 -8.74
N SER A 51 -11.80 -11.38 -9.03
CA SER A 51 -12.83 -10.34 -8.96
C SER A 51 -13.05 -9.86 -7.53
N SER A 52 -13.21 -8.56 -7.36
CA SER A 52 -13.58 -7.96 -6.08
C SER A 52 -14.94 -8.44 -5.54
N ASP A 53 -15.83 -8.92 -6.42
CA ASP A 53 -17.12 -9.48 -6.03
C ASP A 53 -16.97 -10.76 -5.22
N ASN A 54 -15.89 -11.49 -5.42
CA ASN A 54 -15.59 -12.74 -4.73
C ASN A 54 -14.86 -12.52 -3.38
N LEU A 55 -14.54 -11.28 -3.00
CA LEU A 55 -13.74 -10.98 -1.81
C LEU A 55 -14.29 -11.66 -0.53
N GLU A 56 -15.60 -11.58 -0.29
CA GLU A 56 -16.21 -12.14 0.92
C GLU A 56 -16.12 -13.67 0.99
N ASN A 57 -16.22 -14.34 -0.15
CA ASN A 57 -16.09 -15.79 -0.22
C ASN A 57 -14.63 -16.24 -0.09
N LEU A 58 -13.72 -15.51 -0.73
CA LEU A 58 -12.30 -15.86 -0.77
C LEU A 58 -11.60 -15.64 0.56
N ILE A 59 -11.92 -14.54 1.25
CA ILE A 59 -11.13 -14.05 2.39
C ILE A 59 -10.97 -15.10 3.51
N GLN A 60 -11.98 -15.96 3.68
CA GLN A 60 -12.01 -16.98 4.73
C GLN A 60 -11.00 -18.12 4.52
N ASP A 61 -10.46 -18.26 3.31
CA ASP A 61 -9.48 -19.30 2.96
C ASP A 61 -8.02 -18.87 3.24
N PHE A 62 -7.81 -17.69 3.84
CA PHE A 62 -6.47 -17.11 4.03
C PHE A 62 -6.08 -16.98 5.51
N ASP A 63 -4.78 -17.13 5.77
CA ASP A 63 -4.18 -16.95 7.09
C ASP A 63 -3.94 -15.46 7.39
N LEU A 64 -3.75 -14.65 6.34
CA LEU A 64 -3.39 -13.25 6.42
C LEU A 64 -3.94 -12.48 5.22
N VAL A 65 -4.43 -11.27 5.48
CA VAL A 65 -4.77 -10.28 4.46
C VAL A 65 -3.79 -9.11 4.57
N ILE A 66 -3.22 -8.69 3.44
CA ILE A 66 -2.42 -7.45 3.38
C ILE A 66 -3.11 -6.48 2.42
N THR A 67 -3.34 -5.25 2.89
CA THR A 67 -4.00 -4.22 2.11
C THR A 67 -3.11 -3.00 1.90
N GLY A 68 -3.34 -2.30 0.79
CA GLY A 68 -3.01 -0.88 0.69
C GLY A 68 -3.98 -0.03 1.50
N THR A 69 -3.93 1.29 1.28
CA THR A 69 -4.80 2.26 1.96
C THR A 69 -5.27 3.34 1.00
N SER A 70 -5.90 2.94 -0.11
CA SER A 70 -6.44 3.87 -1.09
C SER A 70 -7.47 4.82 -0.48
N GLN A 71 -7.37 6.09 -0.85
CA GLN A 71 -8.33 7.10 -0.46
C GLN A 71 -9.56 7.13 -1.38
N THR A 72 -9.38 6.71 -2.64
CA THR A 72 -10.39 6.83 -3.70
C THR A 72 -11.20 5.55 -3.93
N SER A 73 -10.85 4.46 -3.26
CA SER A 73 -11.51 3.15 -3.41
C SER A 73 -11.87 2.57 -2.05
N ASP A 74 -13.01 1.91 -1.99
CA ASP A 74 -13.43 1.18 -0.78
C ASP A 74 -12.97 -0.27 -0.76
N LEU A 75 -12.21 -0.71 -1.77
CA LEU A 75 -11.78 -2.10 -1.91
C LEU A 75 -11.00 -2.58 -0.68
N GLU A 76 -9.97 -1.83 -0.28
CA GLU A 76 -9.13 -2.17 0.88
C GLU A 76 -9.91 -2.04 2.20
N LYS A 77 -10.75 -1.01 2.33
CA LYS A 77 -11.61 -0.81 3.52
C LYS A 77 -12.58 -1.98 3.69
N ARG A 78 -13.19 -2.44 2.59
CA ARG A 78 -14.05 -3.63 2.59
C ARG A 78 -13.27 -4.89 2.99
N ALA A 79 -12.02 -5.03 2.53
CA ALA A 79 -11.17 -6.15 2.93
C ALA A 79 -10.85 -6.14 4.43
N ILE A 80 -10.53 -4.97 5.00
CA ILE A 80 -10.33 -4.80 6.45
C ILE A 80 -11.60 -5.19 7.21
N PHE A 81 -12.75 -4.65 6.81
CA PHE A 81 -14.04 -4.96 7.44
C PHE A 81 -14.34 -6.47 7.44
N LEU A 82 -14.20 -7.12 6.29
CA LEU A 82 -14.46 -8.56 6.15
C LEU A 82 -13.45 -9.41 6.93
N SER A 83 -12.18 -9.01 6.95
CA SER A 83 -11.16 -9.68 7.77
C SER A 83 -11.54 -9.65 9.25
N LYS A 84 -11.95 -8.50 9.77
CA LYS A 84 -12.42 -8.37 11.16
C LYS A 84 -13.68 -9.19 11.41
N LYS A 85 -14.65 -9.18 10.48
CA LYS A 85 -15.89 -9.97 10.56
C LYS A 85 -15.62 -11.47 10.70
N TYR A 86 -14.63 -11.98 9.95
CA TYR A 86 -14.29 -13.41 9.91
C TYR A 86 -13.10 -13.79 10.80
N ASN A 87 -12.59 -12.84 11.59
CA ASN A 87 -11.45 -13.05 12.49
C ASN A 87 -10.18 -13.53 11.76
N ILE A 88 -9.94 -12.98 10.57
CA ILE A 88 -8.72 -13.19 9.78
C ILE A 88 -7.76 -12.05 10.07
N LYS A 89 -6.50 -12.37 10.34
CA LYS A 89 -5.47 -11.33 10.56
C LYS A 89 -5.36 -10.42 9.35
N VAL A 90 -5.39 -9.09 9.58
CA VAL A 90 -5.25 -8.10 8.51
C VAL A 90 -4.22 -7.03 8.86
N ILE A 91 -3.36 -6.73 7.88
CA ILE A 91 -2.31 -5.71 7.96
C ILE A 91 -2.54 -4.71 6.84
N SER A 92 -2.50 -3.42 7.16
CA SER A 92 -2.56 -2.37 6.14
C SER A 92 -1.25 -1.61 6.06
N ILE A 93 -0.77 -1.35 4.84
CA ILE A 93 0.42 -0.55 4.60
C ILE A 93 -0.01 0.87 4.28
N LEU A 94 0.39 1.80 5.14
CA LEU A 94 0.11 3.22 5.02
C LEU A 94 1.28 3.87 4.26
N ASP A 95 1.00 4.34 3.05
CA ASP A 95 1.98 4.80 2.07
C ASP A 95 2.01 6.33 1.90
N TYR A 96 1.40 7.06 2.83
CA TYR A 96 1.24 8.51 2.77
C TYR A 96 1.48 9.17 4.13
N TRP A 97 1.49 10.52 4.20
CA TRP A 97 1.82 11.27 5.42
C TRP A 97 0.66 12.06 6.02
N VAL A 98 -0.51 12.09 5.36
CA VAL A 98 -1.68 12.87 5.76
C VAL A 98 -2.99 12.14 5.46
N ASN A 99 -4.10 12.61 6.05
CA ASN A 99 -5.45 12.09 5.83
C ASN A 99 -5.58 10.61 6.17
N PHE A 100 -5.04 10.20 7.30
CA PHE A 100 -4.97 8.80 7.67
C PHE A 100 -6.34 8.24 8.06
N ALA A 101 -7.12 8.96 8.89
CA ALA A 101 -8.40 8.47 9.42
C ALA A 101 -9.40 8.13 8.30
N SER A 102 -9.49 8.96 7.26
CA SER A 102 -10.41 8.74 6.13
C SER A 102 -10.15 7.43 5.36
N ARG A 103 -8.93 6.90 5.44
CA ARG A 103 -8.53 5.65 4.80
C ARG A 103 -9.07 4.40 5.49
N PHE A 104 -9.56 4.55 6.72
CA PHE A 104 -10.09 3.48 7.55
C PHE A 104 -11.58 3.64 7.88
N ILE A 105 -12.27 4.61 7.25
CA ILE A 105 -13.72 4.78 7.39
C ILE A 105 -14.43 3.97 6.31
N PHE A 106 -15.26 3.01 6.75
CA PHE A 106 -16.10 2.19 5.89
C PHE A 106 -17.53 2.15 6.45
N ASN A 107 -18.53 2.45 5.63
CA ASN A 107 -19.95 2.55 6.04
C ASN A 107 -20.17 3.49 7.24
N ASN A 108 -19.46 4.62 7.30
CA ASN A 108 -19.42 5.61 8.38
C ASN A 108 -18.79 5.14 9.70
N ASP A 109 -18.25 3.94 9.75
CA ASP A 109 -17.55 3.40 10.91
C ASP A 109 -16.02 3.45 10.70
N LEU A 110 -15.28 3.81 11.75
CA LEU A 110 -13.82 3.75 11.77
C LEU A 110 -13.38 2.34 12.13
N ILE A 111 -12.75 1.64 11.18
CA ILE A 111 -12.36 0.24 11.32
C ILE A 111 -10.87 0.09 11.08
N TYR A 112 -10.13 -0.22 12.15
CA TYR A 112 -8.70 -0.47 12.02
C TYR A 112 -8.37 -1.94 11.72
N PRO A 113 -7.33 -2.19 10.90
CA PRO A 113 -6.71 -3.51 10.77
C PRO A 113 -6.05 -3.93 12.10
N ASP A 114 -5.55 -5.15 12.18
CA ASP A 114 -4.82 -5.62 13.37
C ASP A 114 -3.46 -4.93 13.50
N GLU A 115 -2.85 -4.56 12.37
CA GLU A 115 -1.61 -3.80 12.34
C GLU A 115 -1.66 -2.78 11.19
N ILE A 116 -1.18 -1.57 11.44
CA ILE A 116 -0.89 -0.56 10.41
C ILE A 116 0.62 -0.43 10.31
N TRP A 117 1.17 -0.73 9.14
CA TRP A 117 2.59 -0.57 8.89
C TRP A 117 2.87 0.77 8.23
N VAL A 118 3.78 1.52 8.82
CA VAL A 118 4.36 2.76 8.28
C VAL A 118 5.84 2.55 8.01
N THR A 119 6.39 3.23 7.02
CA THR A 119 7.75 2.96 6.54
C THR A 119 8.77 4.03 6.93
N ASP A 120 8.34 5.06 7.63
CA ASP A 120 9.22 6.12 8.14
C ASP A 120 8.73 6.71 9.47
N LYS A 121 9.65 7.38 10.17
CA LYS A 121 9.40 7.93 11.50
C LYS A 121 8.41 9.10 11.52
N TYR A 122 8.27 9.83 10.40
CA TYR A 122 7.34 10.96 10.30
C TYR A 122 5.92 10.46 10.16
N SER A 123 5.70 9.48 9.25
CA SER A 123 4.41 8.78 9.16
C SER A 123 4.03 8.13 10.48
N LEU A 124 5.00 7.55 11.22
CA LEU A 124 4.73 6.96 12.53
C LEU A 124 4.22 8.00 13.54
N ALA A 125 4.86 9.16 13.60
CA ALA A 125 4.49 10.22 14.53
C ALA A 125 3.08 10.75 14.22
N ASN A 126 2.83 11.12 12.97
CA ASN A 126 1.54 11.66 12.52
C ASN A 126 0.41 10.62 12.65
N ALA A 127 0.68 9.36 12.29
CA ALA A 127 -0.32 8.30 12.38
C ALA A 127 -0.70 8.01 13.84
N LYS A 128 0.24 8.03 14.79
CA LYS A 128 -0.07 7.87 16.22
C LYS A 128 -0.90 9.00 16.79
N GLU A 129 -0.74 10.21 16.28
CA GLU A 129 -1.55 11.37 16.68
C GLU A 129 -2.97 11.28 16.12
N GLU A 130 -3.12 10.93 14.83
CA GLU A 130 -4.41 10.91 14.14
C GLU A 130 -5.23 9.63 14.38
N LEU A 131 -4.57 8.46 14.47
CA LEU A 131 -5.21 7.14 14.56
C LEU A 131 -5.20 6.60 15.99
N THR A 132 -5.89 7.28 16.90
CA THR A 132 -5.93 6.89 18.31
C THR A 132 -6.51 5.47 18.47
N GLY A 133 -5.79 4.62 19.18
CA GLY A 133 -6.19 3.22 19.46
C GLY A 133 -5.79 2.22 18.38
N ALA A 134 -5.21 2.65 17.25
CA ALA A 134 -4.68 1.75 16.24
C ALA A 134 -3.32 1.17 16.66
N ASN A 135 -3.05 -0.07 16.26
CA ASN A 135 -1.73 -0.71 16.43
C ASN A 135 -0.81 -0.36 15.26
N ILE A 136 0.03 0.67 15.44
CA ILE A 136 0.89 1.22 14.38
C ILE A 136 2.33 0.80 14.60
N LEU A 137 2.91 0.18 13.58
CA LEU A 137 4.26 -0.38 13.62
C LEU A 137 5.15 0.25 12.54
N LEU A 138 6.34 0.71 12.96
CA LEU A 138 7.38 1.12 12.02
C LEU A 138 8.04 -0.13 11.42
N LYS A 139 8.04 -0.23 10.10
CA LYS A 139 8.68 -1.30 9.33
C LYS A 139 9.63 -0.70 8.31
N ASN A 140 10.62 -1.47 7.91
CA ASN A 140 11.42 -1.08 6.75
C ASN A 140 10.52 -1.00 5.51
N ASN A 141 10.89 -0.13 4.58
CA ASN A 141 10.16 -0.02 3.32
C ASN A 141 10.62 -1.13 2.36
N PRO A 142 9.76 -2.14 2.05
CA PRO A 142 10.15 -3.25 1.19
C PRO A 142 10.57 -2.81 -0.22
N TYR A 143 10.00 -1.73 -0.74
CA TYR A 143 10.37 -1.18 -2.04
C TYR A 143 11.81 -0.64 -2.02
N ILE A 144 12.19 0.06 -0.96
CA ILE A 144 13.56 0.56 -0.81
C ILE A 144 14.54 -0.60 -0.57
N GLU A 145 14.16 -1.60 0.25
CA GLU A 145 14.99 -2.80 0.45
C GLU A 145 15.25 -3.52 -0.87
N GLU A 146 14.23 -3.71 -1.69
CA GLU A 146 14.37 -4.32 -3.02
C GLU A 146 15.27 -3.51 -3.94
N LEU A 147 15.14 -2.18 -3.96
CA LEU A 147 16.01 -1.31 -4.75
C LEU A 147 17.47 -1.42 -4.32
N LEU A 148 17.74 -1.51 -3.02
CA LEU A 148 19.09 -1.65 -2.49
C LEU A 148 19.71 -3.00 -2.85
N LEU A 149 18.95 -4.08 -2.85
CA LEU A 149 19.41 -5.40 -3.28
C LEU A 149 19.74 -5.43 -4.77
N ASN A 150 19.02 -4.67 -5.59
CA ASN A 150 19.21 -4.61 -7.03
C ASN A 150 20.11 -3.45 -7.50
N LYS A 151 20.82 -2.80 -6.56
CA LYS A 151 21.65 -1.64 -6.87
C LYS A 151 22.81 -2.02 -7.78
N ILE A 152 22.71 -1.67 -9.05
CA ILE A 152 23.84 -1.68 -9.98
C ILE A 152 24.65 -0.41 -9.70
N SER A 153 25.83 -0.55 -9.09
CA SER A 153 26.77 0.57 -8.94
C SER A 153 27.34 0.92 -10.32
N LYS A 154 26.72 1.86 -11.01
CA LYS A 154 27.36 2.53 -12.13
C LYS A 154 28.13 3.71 -11.57
N SER A 155 29.47 3.64 -11.60
CA SER A 155 30.30 4.85 -11.48
C SER A 155 30.02 5.70 -12.72
N ILE A 156 29.37 6.84 -12.55
CA ILE A 156 29.23 7.82 -13.61
C ILE A 156 30.25 8.92 -13.27
N ASP A 157 31.30 9.03 -14.06
CA ASP A 157 32.17 10.19 -14.03
C ASP A 157 31.36 11.41 -14.50
N ARG A 158 30.92 12.20 -13.53
CA ARG A 158 30.10 13.39 -13.78
C ARG A 158 31.01 14.61 -13.77
N ILE A 159 31.10 15.28 -14.89
CA ILE A 159 31.73 16.60 -15.02
C ILE A 159 30.61 17.64 -14.90
N GLY A 160 30.65 18.50 -13.88
CA GLY A 160 29.69 19.58 -13.67
C GLY A 160 28.59 19.28 -12.63
N VAL A 161 27.70 20.26 -12.44
CA VAL A 161 26.54 20.14 -11.53
C VAL A 161 25.38 19.54 -12.30
N ASN A 162 24.85 18.42 -11.77
CA ASN A 162 23.64 17.78 -12.33
C ASN A 162 22.50 18.00 -11.36
N ILE A 163 21.40 18.60 -11.83
CA ILE A 163 20.18 18.84 -11.05
C ILE A 163 19.09 17.93 -11.61
N LEU A 164 18.54 17.07 -10.74
CA LEU A 164 17.33 16.28 -11.02
C LEU A 164 16.15 16.95 -10.31
N TYR A 165 15.18 17.40 -11.10
CA TYR A 165 13.91 17.89 -10.58
C TYR A 165 12.82 16.85 -10.86
N VAL A 166 12.19 16.34 -9.79
CA VAL A 166 11.12 15.33 -9.89
C VAL A 166 9.79 15.99 -9.52
N CYS A 167 8.89 16.05 -10.49
CA CYS A 167 7.55 16.61 -10.31
C CYS A 167 6.50 15.51 -10.21
N GLN A 168 5.46 15.76 -9.46
CA GLN A 168 4.21 15.04 -9.58
C GLN A 168 3.40 15.65 -10.75
N PRO A 169 2.77 14.86 -11.64
CA PRO A 169 1.89 15.41 -12.65
C PRO A 169 0.68 16.06 -11.97
N TYR A 170 0.50 17.35 -12.20
CA TYR A 170 -0.69 18.10 -11.80
C TYR A 170 -1.73 17.99 -12.92
N ASN A 171 -2.96 17.65 -12.62
CA ASN A 171 -4.07 17.90 -13.53
C ASN A 171 -4.36 19.41 -13.49
N GLU A 172 -4.54 20.02 -14.65
CA GLU A 172 -4.79 21.47 -14.80
C GLU A 172 -6.01 21.95 -14.01
N ASP A 173 -6.94 21.05 -13.67
CA ASP A 173 -8.14 21.35 -12.88
C ASP A 173 -7.86 21.68 -11.40
N ASN A 174 -6.64 21.46 -10.90
CA ASN A 174 -6.26 21.72 -9.50
C ASN A 174 -5.31 22.95 -9.33
N LEU A 175 -5.13 23.75 -10.37
CA LEU A 175 -4.23 24.93 -10.32
C LEU A 175 -4.75 26.10 -9.46
N THR A 176 -6.00 26.06 -8.99
CA THR A 176 -6.60 27.14 -8.20
C THR A 176 -6.04 27.27 -6.78
N ASP A 177 -5.34 26.27 -6.26
CA ASP A 177 -4.82 26.27 -4.88
C ASP A 177 -3.35 26.73 -4.78
N ILE A 178 -2.66 26.97 -5.89
CA ILE A 178 -1.23 27.34 -5.90
C ILE A 178 -1.01 28.86 -5.90
N GLU A 179 -2.02 29.67 -6.26
CA GLU A 179 -1.92 31.15 -6.21
C GLU A 179 -1.98 31.73 -4.79
N ALA A 180 -2.08 30.90 -3.74
CA ALA A 180 -2.20 31.32 -2.36
C ALA A 180 -0.91 31.10 -1.52
N LEU A 181 0.22 30.78 -2.13
CA LEU A 181 1.55 30.69 -1.53
C LEU A 181 2.51 31.66 -2.21
#